data_535e09eebbaf1ca58e12dbaff889d7af
#
_entry.id   535e09eebbaf1ca58e12dbaff889d7af
#
_cell.length_a   1.000
_cell.length_b   1.000
_cell.length_c   1.000
_cell.angle_alpha   90.00
_cell.angle_beta   90.00
_cell.angle_gamma   90.00
#
_symmetry.space_group_name_H-M   'P 1'
#
loop_
_entity.id
_entity.type
_entity.pdbx_description
1 polymer ?
#
loop_
_entity_poly.entity_id
_entity_poly.type
_entity_poly.pdbx_seq_one_letter_code
_entity_poly.pdbx_strand_id
1 'polypeptide(L)'
;MSKIARRTLLQGLGGMSLALPYLASWRGDDGWGVRTMPIAHADAARPKRVVIWTNALGVLHKWWTPKNTSADGKSFELNDIMAPFAPYKDKMTVLTGINYANLFHQIGRNGSHDQGGASVLGGCNYKDVHFWGPNSLNQIPTTETFDRAMADRLGAGFKFPHLMVGESNGHNNLYSVNSKGDVKFHMKQPDQLYDLLFKDFEGSQADAAKRRISRQASLNATMEGYKHLASRVSASDKRILEAHIEGLQAMDARLKASGACSPPANRPPAAWDPTNPNNGDLRPGEGPYANLAELLVRSFACQLNNVAVMSISGDMASALDPAVVPNFDSYKAGLTESDRTQAGQHGMSHSHWSYEAGTLMYKDICTWRSKVLAGFLKGLAETDDIDGRKLIDNTCVIFTNELQTGLHDLMRDQEWGYSNPNDPSIPQGARPLGVPMILFGGLGGTLKTGLHLDLSNGNTYGDRLGKYSVNEVFLTVARAMGVTKDSMPTIGDPDTCKNEITEIRA
;
A
#
# COMPACT_ATOMS: atom_id res chain seq x y z
N MET A 1 -43.02 30.61 10.57
CA MET A 1 -41.70 30.05 10.26
C MET A 1 -41.92 28.93 9.26
N SER A 2 -41.44 29.07 8.03
CA SER A 2 -41.63 28.07 6.96
C SER A 2 -40.85 26.80 7.29
N LYS A 3 -41.52 25.66 7.24
CA LYS A 3 -40.89 24.32 7.40
C LYS A 3 -39.92 24.12 6.25
N ILE A 4 -38.61 24.12 6.55
CA ILE A 4 -37.57 23.73 5.58
C ILE A 4 -37.64 22.21 5.45
N ALA A 5 -37.83 21.72 4.24
CA ALA A 5 -37.97 20.31 3.95
C ALA A 5 -36.72 19.53 4.35
N ARG A 6 -36.88 18.27 4.83
CA ARG A 6 -35.81 17.37 5.34
C ARG A 6 -34.66 17.05 4.39
N ARG A 7 -34.70 17.50 3.16
CA ARG A 7 -33.66 17.37 2.14
C ARG A 7 -33.26 18.74 1.62
N THR A 8 -32.85 19.64 2.51
CA THR A 8 -32.32 20.91 2.06
C THR A 8 -30.89 20.65 1.53
N LEU A 9 -30.78 20.59 0.22
CA LEU A 9 -29.53 20.62 -0.50
C LEU A 9 -29.19 22.08 -0.76
N LEU A 10 -27.99 22.51 -0.36
CA LEU A 10 -27.47 23.78 -0.82
C LEU A 10 -27.08 23.62 -2.29
N GLN A 11 -27.88 24.19 -3.18
CA GLN A 11 -27.56 24.24 -4.60
C GLN A 11 -26.68 25.48 -4.85
N GLY A 12 -25.44 25.24 -5.22
CA GLY A 12 -24.55 26.29 -5.73
C GLY A 12 -24.83 26.61 -7.18
N LEU A 13 -24.47 27.83 -7.60
CA LEU A 13 -24.43 28.21 -9.02
C LEU A 13 -23.54 27.25 -9.80
N GLY A 14 -24.10 26.33 -10.58
CA GLY A 14 -23.36 25.32 -11.34
C GLY A 14 -23.83 23.88 -11.13
N GLY A 15 -24.96 23.66 -10.40
CA GLY A 15 -25.59 22.33 -10.31
C GLY A 15 -24.95 21.33 -9.34
N MET A 16 -23.95 21.73 -8.55
CA MET A 16 -23.44 20.92 -7.44
C MET A 16 -24.34 21.04 -6.22
N SER A 17 -24.79 19.91 -5.69
CA SER A 17 -25.52 19.83 -4.43
C SER A 17 -24.67 19.14 -3.36
N LEU A 18 -24.52 19.78 -2.22
CA LEU A 18 -23.84 19.24 -1.04
C LEU A 18 -24.87 18.95 0.05
N ALA A 19 -24.82 17.74 0.60
CA ALA A 19 -25.69 17.36 1.69
C ALA A 19 -25.29 18.09 2.97
N LEU A 20 -26.26 18.67 3.68
CA LEU A 20 -26.04 19.21 5.02
C LEU A 20 -25.79 18.08 6.01
N PRO A 21 -24.84 18.23 6.96
CA PRO A 21 -24.70 17.29 8.07
C PRO A 21 -25.98 17.30 8.92
N TYR A 22 -26.26 16.19 9.56
CA TYR A 22 -27.41 16.11 10.49
C TYR A 22 -27.16 16.98 11.72
N LEU A 23 -28.07 17.93 11.97
CA LEU A 23 -28.02 18.86 13.11
C LEU A 23 -29.13 18.51 14.10
N ALA A 24 -28.76 18.18 15.34
CA ALA A 24 -29.70 17.73 16.37
C ALA A 24 -30.66 18.85 16.81
N SER A 25 -30.22 20.10 16.79
CA SER A 25 -31.07 21.28 17.09
C SER A 25 -32.14 21.56 16.02
N TRP A 26 -32.07 20.84 14.89
CA TRP A 26 -33.06 20.92 13.82
C TRP A 26 -34.07 19.75 13.85
N ARG A 27 -34.32 19.19 15.01
CA ARG A 27 -35.32 18.14 15.17
C ARG A 27 -36.73 18.65 14.80
N GLY A 28 -37.29 18.11 13.74
CA GLY A 28 -38.74 17.95 13.63
C GLY A 28 -39.12 16.66 14.36
N ASP A 29 -40.33 16.63 14.92
CA ASP A 29 -40.88 15.69 15.89
C ASP A 29 -41.00 14.19 15.52
N ASP A 30 -40.20 13.63 14.66
CA ASP A 30 -40.41 12.29 14.06
C ASP A 30 -39.29 11.27 14.37
N GLY A 31 -38.83 11.18 15.58
CA GLY A 31 -38.39 9.95 16.28
C GLY A 31 -37.41 8.96 15.66
N TRP A 32 -36.73 9.20 14.54
CA TRP A 32 -35.76 8.29 13.93
C TRP A 32 -34.34 8.60 14.37
N GLY A 33 -33.80 7.73 15.21
CA GLY A 33 -32.39 7.78 15.61
C GLY A 33 -31.47 7.46 14.43
N VAL A 34 -30.75 8.45 13.93
CA VAL A 34 -29.66 8.24 12.97
C VAL A 34 -28.39 7.96 13.77
N ARG A 35 -27.78 6.80 13.55
CA ARG A 35 -26.42 6.52 14.02
C ARG A 35 -25.49 7.57 13.40
N THR A 36 -24.92 8.41 14.24
CA THR A 36 -23.80 9.29 13.84
C THR A 36 -22.62 8.39 13.49
N MET A 37 -22.27 8.31 12.22
CA MET A 37 -20.93 7.83 11.87
C MET A 37 -19.92 8.81 12.45
N PRO A 38 -18.94 8.38 13.22
CA PRO A 38 -17.88 9.26 13.68
C PRO A 38 -17.11 9.75 12.44
N ILE A 39 -17.19 11.04 12.19
CA ILE A 39 -16.34 11.69 11.19
C ILE A 39 -14.95 11.65 11.81
N ALA A 40 -14.06 10.86 11.23
CA ALA A 40 -12.66 10.94 11.58
C ALA A 40 -12.21 12.38 11.34
N HIS A 41 -11.78 13.06 12.39
CA HIS A 41 -11.13 14.37 12.28
C HIS A 41 -9.80 14.14 11.55
N ALA A 42 -9.82 14.23 10.23
CA ALA A 42 -8.59 14.34 9.47
C ALA A 42 -7.98 15.69 9.85
N ASP A 43 -6.76 15.66 10.36
CA ASP A 43 -5.96 16.86 10.55
C ASP A 43 -5.88 17.56 9.18
N ALA A 44 -6.69 18.59 8.99
CA ALA A 44 -6.95 19.21 7.69
C ALA A 44 -5.69 19.89 7.12
N ALA A 45 -4.65 20.03 7.95
CA ALA A 45 -3.41 20.73 7.61
C ALA A 45 -2.38 19.84 6.90
N ARG A 46 -2.50 18.50 6.93
CA ARG A 46 -1.45 17.60 6.40
C ARG A 46 -2.08 16.43 5.63
N PRO A 47 -1.91 16.40 4.30
CA PRO A 47 -2.38 15.26 3.52
C PRO A 47 -1.56 14.02 3.89
N LYS A 48 -2.22 12.98 4.40
CA LYS A 48 -1.60 11.69 4.71
C LYS A 48 -1.99 10.68 3.66
N ARG A 49 -1.00 9.89 3.22
CA ARG A 49 -1.17 8.86 2.19
C ARG A 49 -0.58 7.55 2.65
N VAL A 50 -1.17 6.46 2.21
CA VAL A 50 -0.62 5.13 2.40
C VAL A 50 -0.55 4.38 1.08
N VAL A 51 0.58 3.73 0.86
CA VAL A 51 0.80 2.80 -0.25
C VAL A 51 1.19 1.46 0.32
N ILE A 52 0.54 0.40 -0.12
CA ILE A 52 1.01 -0.95 0.13
C ILE A 52 1.76 -1.37 -1.12
N TRP A 53 3.06 -1.56 -0.98
CA TRP A 53 3.91 -2.07 -2.04
C TRP A 53 4.23 -3.53 -1.76
N THR A 54 3.75 -4.42 -2.60
CA THR A 54 3.95 -5.84 -2.40
C THR A 54 4.63 -6.48 -3.60
N ASN A 55 5.56 -7.37 -3.32
CA ASN A 55 6.11 -8.25 -4.32
C ASN A 55 5.54 -9.65 -4.13
N ALA A 56 5.28 -10.33 -5.23
CA ALA A 56 5.11 -11.78 -5.21
C ALA A 56 6.42 -12.44 -4.76
N LEU A 57 6.32 -13.60 -4.15
CA LEU A 57 7.47 -14.36 -3.61
C LEU A 57 8.08 -13.70 -2.37
N GLY A 58 9.04 -14.38 -1.77
CA GLY A 58 9.82 -13.87 -0.64
C GLY A 58 11.15 -13.24 -1.06
N VAL A 59 12.05 -13.12 -0.10
CA VAL A 59 13.41 -12.62 -0.30
C VAL A 59 14.44 -13.63 0.21
N LEU A 60 15.70 -13.42 -0.11
CA LEU A 60 16.82 -14.14 0.49
C LEU A 60 17.32 -13.36 1.72
N HIS A 61 16.94 -13.78 2.92
CA HIS A 61 17.27 -13.09 4.16
C HIS A 61 18.78 -12.90 4.38
N LYS A 62 19.61 -13.81 3.89
CA LYS A 62 21.08 -13.68 3.91
C LYS A 62 21.56 -12.35 3.31
N TRP A 63 20.88 -11.85 2.27
CA TRP A 63 21.21 -10.59 1.58
C TRP A 63 20.15 -9.49 1.76
N TRP A 64 19.10 -9.79 2.53
CA TRP A 64 18.05 -8.84 2.86
C TRP A 64 18.24 -8.22 4.24
N THR A 65 18.39 -9.06 5.27
CA THR A 65 18.37 -8.58 6.66
C THR A 65 19.50 -7.59 6.94
N PRO A 66 19.19 -6.43 7.55
CA PRO A 66 20.21 -5.45 7.94
C PRO A 66 21.30 -6.08 8.83
N LYS A 67 22.52 -5.55 8.72
CA LYS A 67 23.70 -5.96 9.49
C LYS A 67 24.06 -4.89 10.52
N ASN A 68 24.86 -5.28 11.51
CA ASN A 68 25.47 -4.35 12.48
C ASN A 68 24.47 -3.38 13.13
N THR A 69 23.30 -3.91 13.50
CA THR A 69 22.25 -3.10 14.13
C THR A 69 22.61 -2.80 15.59
N SER A 70 22.61 -1.51 15.97
CA SER A 70 22.76 -1.07 17.34
C SER A 70 21.56 -1.47 18.21
N ALA A 71 21.76 -1.54 19.54
CA ALA A 71 20.70 -1.93 20.46
C ALA A 71 19.46 -1.00 20.42
N ASP A 72 19.64 0.27 20.04
CA ASP A 72 18.54 1.24 19.87
C ASP A 72 17.98 1.28 18.44
N GLY A 73 18.50 0.45 17.54
CA GLY A 73 18.06 0.35 16.14
C GLY A 73 18.48 1.50 15.23
N LYS A 74 19.14 2.54 15.74
CA LYS A 74 19.44 3.75 14.96
C LYS A 74 20.65 3.62 14.03
N SER A 75 21.56 2.71 14.35
CA SER A 75 22.69 2.40 13.49
C SER A 75 22.52 0.98 12.96
N PHE A 76 22.54 0.83 11.63
CA PHE A 76 22.48 -0.46 10.94
C PHE A 76 23.06 -0.31 9.54
N GLU A 77 23.44 -1.40 8.94
CA GLU A 77 23.93 -1.45 7.56
C GLU A 77 22.92 -2.12 6.65
N LEU A 78 22.68 -1.52 5.47
CA LEU A 78 21.84 -2.14 4.44
C LEU A 78 22.58 -3.31 3.82
N ASN A 79 21.89 -4.43 3.67
CA ASN A 79 22.42 -5.57 2.96
C ASN A 79 22.22 -5.43 1.44
N ASP A 80 22.81 -6.30 0.65
CA ASP A 80 22.91 -6.19 -0.82
C ASP A 80 21.57 -5.95 -1.53
N ILE A 81 20.52 -6.71 -1.19
CA ILE A 81 19.19 -6.56 -1.80
C ILE A 81 18.56 -5.22 -1.41
N MET A 82 18.91 -4.66 -0.25
CA MET A 82 18.42 -3.38 0.22
C MET A 82 19.29 -2.19 -0.23
N ALA A 83 20.44 -2.42 -0.85
CA ALA A 83 21.35 -1.36 -1.28
C ALA A 83 20.68 -0.25 -2.11
N PRO A 84 19.69 -0.52 -3.00
CA PRO A 84 18.96 0.53 -3.71
C PRO A 84 18.21 1.52 -2.80
N PHE A 85 17.96 1.18 -1.54
CA PHE A 85 17.27 2.04 -0.58
C PHE A 85 18.22 2.98 0.20
N ALA A 86 19.52 2.93 -0.05
CA ALA A 86 20.50 3.75 0.64
C ALA A 86 20.17 5.27 0.67
N PRO A 87 19.66 5.90 -0.41
CA PRO A 87 19.26 7.31 -0.39
C PRO A 87 18.07 7.61 0.55
N TYR A 88 17.33 6.60 0.98
CA TYR A 88 16.12 6.71 1.81
C TYR A 88 16.29 6.11 3.20
N LYS A 89 17.52 5.81 3.62
CA LYS A 89 17.80 5.13 4.88
C LYS A 89 17.27 5.90 6.10
N ASP A 90 17.35 7.21 6.08
CA ASP A 90 16.81 8.11 7.12
C ASP A 90 15.27 8.21 7.08
N LYS A 91 14.64 7.79 5.99
CA LYS A 91 13.19 7.78 5.78
C LYS A 91 12.56 6.40 5.93
N MET A 92 13.30 5.38 6.34
CA MET A 92 12.78 4.02 6.42
C MET A 92 12.87 3.46 7.83
N THR A 93 11.94 2.58 8.17
CA THR A 93 12.00 1.72 9.36
C THR A 93 11.89 0.28 8.90
N VAL A 94 12.96 -0.49 9.10
CA VAL A 94 12.99 -1.92 8.79
C VAL A 94 12.47 -2.69 9.99
N LEU A 95 11.55 -3.62 9.77
CA LEU A 95 10.98 -4.48 10.79
C LEU A 95 11.36 -5.94 10.48
N THR A 96 12.01 -6.61 11.42
CA THR A 96 12.24 -8.06 11.38
C THR A 96 11.47 -8.76 12.47
N GLY A 97 11.09 -10.03 12.27
CA GLY A 97 10.30 -10.78 13.23
C GLY A 97 8.78 -10.55 13.15
N ILE A 98 8.29 -9.94 12.07
CA ILE A 98 6.86 -9.78 11.79
C ILE A 98 6.35 -10.97 10.98
N ASN A 99 5.22 -11.56 11.37
CA ASN A 99 4.69 -12.78 10.74
C ASN A 99 3.19 -12.68 10.41
N TYR A 100 2.74 -13.57 9.52
CA TYR A 100 1.31 -13.80 9.25
C TYR A 100 0.71 -14.70 10.34
N ALA A 101 0.55 -14.15 11.54
CA ALA A 101 0.02 -14.90 12.69
C ALA A 101 -1.39 -15.46 12.44
N ASN A 102 -2.21 -14.80 11.60
CA ASN A 102 -3.52 -15.27 11.17
C ASN A 102 -3.47 -16.65 10.50
N LEU A 103 -2.44 -16.95 9.70
CA LEU A 103 -2.32 -18.24 9.04
C LEU A 103 -2.03 -19.36 10.05
N PHE A 104 -1.20 -19.09 11.08
CA PHE A 104 -1.04 -20.05 12.18
C PHE A 104 -2.33 -20.29 12.93
N HIS A 105 -3.07 -19.21 13.21
CA HIS A 105 -4.35 -19.30 13.88
C HIS A 105 -5.36 -20.10 13.05
N GLN A 106 -5.44 -19.85 11.73
CA GLN A 106 -6.43 -20.47 10.86
C GLN A 106 -6.11 -21.93 10.52
N ILE A 107 -4.84 -22.27 10.20
CA ILE A 107 -4.48 -23.57 9.64
C ILE A 107 -3.41 -24.33 10.44
N GLY A 108 -2.92 -23.74 11.53
CA GLY A 108 -1.92 -24.36 12.42
C GLY A 108 -0.55 -24.61 11.75
N ARG A 109 -0.32 -24.07 10.58
CA ARG A 109 0.90 -24.26 9.77
C ARG A 109 1.14 -23.06 8.87
N ASN A 110 2.29 -23.10 8.18
CA ASN A 110 2.62 -22.15 7.13
C ASN A 110 1.65 -22.25 5.96
N GLY A 111 1.31 -21.11 5.38
CA GLY A 111 0.62 -21.05 4.11
C GLY A 111 1.56 -21.13 2.92
N SER A 112 1.00 -21.09 1.74
CA SER A 112 1.68 -20.95 0.46
C SER A 112 1.28 -19.61 -0.20
N HIS A 113 1.57 -19.43 -1.47
CA HIS A 113 1.23 -18.23 -2.24
C HIS A 113 -0.21 -17.74 -2.06
N ASP A 114 -1.19 -18.65 -2.19
CA ASP A 114 -2.60 -18.26 -2.15
C ASP A 114 -3.00 -17.72 -0.78
N GLN A 115 -2.53 -18.38 0.30
CA GLN A 115 -2.77 -17.92 1.66
C GLN A 115 -2.00 -16.64 1.98
N GLY A 116 -0.74 -16.55 1.52
CA GLY A 116 0.07 -15.34 1.64
C GLY A 116 -0.56 -14.17 0.90
N GLY A 117 -1.02 -14.40 -0.34
CA GLY A 117 -1.73 -13.40 -1.15
C GLY A 117 -3.01 -12.90 -0.49
N ALA A 118 -3.78 -13.78 0.17
CA ALA A 118 -4.96 -13.38 0.92
C ALA A 118 -4.62 -12.58 2.19
N SER A 119 -3.44 -12.81 2.78
CA SER A 119 -3.05 -12.20 4.06
C SER A 119 -2.26 -10.90 3.91
N VAL A 120 -1.60 -10.67 2.77
CA VAL A 120 -0.63 -9.57 2.58
C VAL A 120 -1.23 -8.17 2.73
N LEU A 121 -2.52 -7.99 2.51
CA LEU A 121 -3.22 -6.71 2.66
C LEU A 121 -3.88 -6.53 4.04
N GLY A 122 -3.32 -7.07 5.10
CA GLY A 122 -3.80 -6.78 6.44
C GLY A 122 -3.88 -7.97 7.40
N GLY A 123 -3.27 -9.12 7.07
CA GLY A 123 -3.32 -10.30 7.94
C GLY A 123 -4.73 -10.91 8.05
N CYS A 124 -5.45 -10.94 6.93
CA CYS A 124 -6.80 -11.51 6.86
C CYS A 124 -6.76 -13.02 6.78
N ASN A 125 -7.70 -13.70 7.46
CA ASN A 125 -8.02 -15.09 7.20
C ASN A 125 -8.60 -15.22 5.78
N TYR A 126 -8.57 -16.41 5.21
CA TYR A 126 -9.01 -16.67 3.85
C TYR A 126 -10.14 -17.69 3.77
N LYS A 127 -10.84 -17.67 2.65
CA LYS A 127 -11.79 -18.69 2.22
C LYS A 127 -11.55 -19.07 0.76
N ASP A 128 -11.88 -20.32 0.45
CA ASP A 128 -11.78 -20.84 -0.91
C ASP A 128 -12.95 -20.34 -1.78
N VAL A 129 -12.65 -19.95 -2.99
CA VAL A 129 -13.62 -19.52 -4.02
C VAL A 129 -13.19 -20.01 -5.39
N HIS A 130 -14.12 -20.09 -6.33
CA HIS A 130 -13.88 -20.52 -7.69
C HIS A 130 -14.34 -19.44 -8.68
N PHE A 131 -13.48 -18.46 -8.96
CA PHE A 131 -13.84 -17.35 -9.86
C PHE A 131 -13.93 -17.74 -11.34
N TRP A 132 -13.10 -18.68 -11.76
CA TRP A 132 -12.88 -18.99 -13.16
C TRP A 132 -13.39 -20.37 -13.56
N GLY A 133 -14.24 -21.00 -12.75
CA GLY A 133 -14.80 -22.33 -12.96
C GLY A 133 -14.40 -23.33 -11.87
N PRO A 134 -14.96 -24.55 -11.89
CA PRO A 134 -14.84 -25.51 -10.78
C PRO A 134 -13.41 -25.98 -10.48
N ASN A 135 -12.49 -25.79 -11.43
CA ASN A 135 -11.07 -26.18 -11.27
C ASN A 135 -10.15 -25.01 -10.90
N SER A 136 -10.67 -23.79 -10.74
CA SER A 136 -9.89 -22.62 -10.37
C SER A 136 -10.08 -22.30 -8.89
N LEU A 137 -9.37 -22.96 -8.01
CA LEU A 137 -9.36 -22.62 -6.60
C LEU A 137 -8.60 -21.30 -6.38
N ASN A 138 -9.26 -20.35 -5.75
CA ASN A 138 -8.67 -19.09 -5.34
C ASN A 138 -8.95 -18.87 -3.85
N GLN A 139 -8.05 -18.21 -3.16
CA GLN A 139 -8.20 -17.91 -1.74
C GLN A 139 -8.31 -16.40 -1.55
N ILE A 140 -9.45 -15.96 -1.04
CA ILE A 140 -9.74 -14.54 -0.84
C ILE A 140 -9.85 -14.21 0.64
N PRO A 141 -9.52 -12.98 1.05
CA PRO A 141 -9.75 -12.50 2.41
C PRO A 141 -11.20 -12.68 2.86
N THR A 142 -11.39 -13.10 4.11
CA THR A 142 -12.73 -13.23 4.72
C THR A 142 -13.21 -11.94 5.36
N THR A 143 -12.30 -10.99 5.59
CA THR A 143 -12.57 -9.69 6.20
C THR A 143 -12.14 -8.56 5.26
N GLU A 144 -12.57 -7.34 5.56
CA GLU A 144 -12.13 -6.14 4.87
C GLU A 144 -10.60 -6.03 4.93
N THR A 145 -9.97 -5.82 3.76
CA THR A 145 -8.52 -5.60 3.68
C THR A 145 -8.15 -4.18 4.10
N PHE A 146 -6.93 -3.99 4.55
CA PHE A 146 -6.46 -2.70 5.09
C PHE A 146 -6.62 -1.55 4.09
N ASP A 147 -6.26 -1.75 2.84
CA ASP A 147 -6.36 -0.74 1.79
C ASP A 147 -7.81 -0.28 1.57
N ARG A 148 -8.78 -1.21 1.62
CA ARG A 148 -10.20 -0.88 1.50
C ARG A 148 -10.72 -0.21 2.76
N ALA A 149 -10.32 -0.71 3.93
CA ALA A 149 -10.64 -0.12 5.22
C ALA A 149 -10.17 1.35 5.32
N MET A 150 -8.97 1.64 4.82
CA MET A 150 -8.42 3.00 4.78
C MET A 150 -9.14 3.87 3.76
N ALA A 151 -9.43 3.34 2.56
CA ALA A 151 -10.15 4.06 1.52
C ALA A 151 -11.57 4.46 1.96
N ASP A 152 -12.29 3.56 2.63
CA ASP A 152 -13.64 3.81 3.12
C ASP A 152 -13.66 4.88 4.23
N ARG A 153 -12.62 4.96 5.06
CA ARG A 153 -12.53 5.90 6.19
C ARG A 153 -11.88 7.24 5.84
N LEU A 154 -10.90 7.24 4.94
CA LEU A 154 -10.07 8.41 4.64
C LEU A 154 -10.16 8.89 3.20
N GLY A 155 -10.83 8.12 2.32
CA GLY A 155 -10.91 8.42 0.90
C GLY A 155 -11.97 9.48 0.54
N ALA A 156 -12.81 9.89 1.48
CA ALA A 156 -13.83 10.92 1.23
C ALA A 156 -13.19 12.23 0.72
N GLY A 157 -13.71 12.73 -0.40
CA GLY A 157 -13.19 13.94 -1.06
C GLY A 157 -12.07 13.71 -2.07
N PHE A 158 -11.57 12.49 -2.23
CA PHE A 158 -10.68 12.13 -3.34
C PHE A 158 -11.49 11.61 -4.53
N LYS A 159 -11.03 11.92 -5.77
CA LYS A 159 -11.69 11.43 -6.99
C LYS A 159 -11.62 9.90 -7.06
N PHE A 160 -10.51 9.34 -6.62
CA PHE A 160 -10.26 7.91 -6.54
C PHE A 160 -9.87 7.54 -5.10
N PRO A 161 -10.81 7.17 -4.24
CA PRO A 161 -10.51 6.81 -2.84
C PRO A 161 -9.48 5.68 -2.72
N HIS A 162 -9.41 4.81 -3.71
CA HIS A 162 -8.54 3.65 -3.74
C HIS A 162 -8.06 3.34 -5.16
N LEU A 163 -6.76 3.17 -5.32
CA LEU A 163 -6.14 2.64 -6.55
C LEU A 163 -5.43 1.32 -6.25
N MET A 164 -5.61 0.35 -7.13
CA MET A 164 -4.92 -0.93 -7.08
C MET A 164 -4.29 -1.18 -8.44
N VAL A 165 -2.96 -1.11 -8.50
CA VAL A 165 -2.21 -1.12 -9.75
C VAL A 165 -1.09 -2.16 -9.72
N GLY A 166 -0.59 -2.50 -10.91
CA GLY A 166 0.44 -3.51 -11.06
C GLY A 166 -0.18 -4.82 -11.48
N GLU A 167 0.38 -5.90 -11.01
CA GLU A 167 0.03 -7.20 -11.52
C GLU A 167 -0.30 -8.19 -10.41
N SER A 168 -1.33 -8.99 -10.66
CA SER A 168 -1.63 -10.22 -9.96
C SER A 168 -1.50 -11.36 -10.96
N ASN A 169 -0.64 -12.31 -10.71
CA ASN A 169 -0.52 -13.48 -11.57
C ASN A 169 -1.53 -14.56 -11.22
N GLY A 170 -1.70 -15.52 -12.12
CA GLY A 170 -2.75 -16.53 -12.04
C GLY A 170 -2.68 -17.46 -10.82
N HIS A 171 -1.55 -17.52 -10.11
CA HIS A 171 -1.35 -18.34 -8.93
C HIS A 171 -1.32 -17.53 -7.63
N ASN A 172 -1.01 -16.23 -7.70
CA ASN A 172 -0.81 -15.36 -6.54
C ASN A 172 -1.81 -14.22 -6.58
N ASN A 173 -3.06 -14.56 -6.40
CA ASN A 173 -4.14 -13.59 -6.48
C ASN A 173 -4.16 -12.72 -5.23
N LEU A 174 -3.53 -11.57 -5.33
CA LEU A 174 -3.71 -10.50 -4.36
C LEU A 174 -5.11 -9.91 -4.52
N TYR A 175 -5.95 -10.09 -3.53
CA TYR A 175 -7.31 -9.58 -3.53
C TYR A 175 -7.52 -8.47 -2.50
N SER A 176 -8.01 -7.35 -2.98
CA SER A 176 -8.49 -6.25 -2.17
C SER A 176 -10.00 -6.43 -1.96
N VAL A 177 -10.44 -6.54 -0.71
CA VAL A 177 -11.83 -6.86 -0.36
C VAL A 177 -12.39 -5.78 0.57
N ASN A 178 -13.59 -5.26 0.27
CA ASN A 178 -14.26 -4.29 1.13
C ASN A 178 -15.12 -4.97 2.22
N SER A 179 -15.72 -4.17 3.10
CA SER A 179 -16.59 -4.66 4.19
C SER A 179 -17.83 -5.44 3.73
N LYS A 180 -18.20 -5.36 2.45
CA LYS A 180 -19.30 -6.12 1.85
C LYS A 180 -18.86 -7.42 1.19
N GLY A 181 -17.54 -7.66 1.11
CA GLY A 181 -16.97 -8.81 0.41
C GLY A 181 -16.74 -8.59 -1.09
N ASP A 182 -16.90 -7.36 -1.60
CA ASP A 182 -16.63 -7.05 -3.00
C ASP A 182 -15.12 -7.05 -3.25
N VAL A 183 -14.70 -7.81 -4.25
CA VAL A 183 -13.29 -7.95 -4.65
C VAL A 183 -12.93 -6.88 -5.68
N LYS A 184 -11.77 -6.27 -5.52
CA LYS A 184 -11.17 -5.38 -6.51
C LYS A 184 -9.91 -6.00 -7.10
N PHE A 185 -9.77 -5.87 -8.41
CA PHE A 185 -8.63 -6.38 -9.18
C PHE A 185 -7.67 -5.26 -9.57
N HIS A 186 -6.45 -5.64 -9.91
CA HIS A 186 -5.39 -4.73 -10.34
C HIS A 186 -5.68 -4.11 -11.71
N MET A 187 -5.29 -2.85 -11.86
CA MET A 187 -5.14 -2.21 -13.15
C MET A 187 -3.69 -2.37 -13.62
N LYS A 188 -3.50 -3.15 -14.67
CA LYS A 188 -2.18 -3.53 -15.18
C LYS A 188 -1.61 -2.56 -16.20
N GLN A 189 -2.48 -1.91 -16.97
CA GLN A 189 -2.10 -1.13 -18.15
C GLN A 189 -1.85 0.33 -17.79
N PRO A 190 -0.62 0.85 -17.95
CA PRO A 190 -0.30 2.23 -17.65
C PRO A 190 -1.11 3.24 -18.46
N ASP A 191 -1.36 2.95 -19.73
CA ASP A 191 -2.18 3.80 -20.60
C ASP A 191 -3.63 3.91 -20.12
N GLN A 192 -4.23 2.81 -19.64
CA GLN A 192 -5.58 2.81 -19.07
C GLN A 192 -5.62 3.55 -17.72
N LEU A 193 -4.58 3.40 -16.90
CA LEU A 193 -4.45 4.16 -15.67
C LEU A 193 -4.29 5.65 -15.93
N TYR A 194 -3.51 6.03 -16.95
CA TYR A 194 -3.38 7.41 -17.39
C TYR A 194 -4.75 7.98 -17.81
N ASP A 195 -5.46 7.28 -18.66
CA ASP A 195 -6.80 7.70 -19.10
C ASP A 195 -7.78 7.85 -17.93
N LEU A 196 -7.77 6.91 -16.99
CA LEU A 196 -8.60 6.98 -15.78
C LEU A 196 -8.28 8.22 -14.96
N LEU A 197 -7.00 8.50 -14.73
CA LEU A 197 -6.56 9.58 -13.84
C LEU A 197 -6.69 10.95 -14.50
N PHE A 198 -6.29 11.07 -15.78
CA PHE A 198 -5.97 12.33 -16.41
C PHE A 198 -6.77 12.67 -17.66
N LYS A 199 -7.61 11.79 -18.21
CA LYS A 199 -8.42 12.07 -19.40
C LYS A 199 -9.26 13.35 -19.27
N ASP A 200 -9.78 13.65 -18.10
CA ASP A 200 -10.55 14.88 -17.86
C ASP A 200 -9.66 16.15 -17.84
N PHE A 201 -8.34 15.99 -17.85
CA PHE A 201 -7.36 17.09 -17.95
C PHE A 201 -6.96 17.34 -19.41
N GLU A 202 -7.27 16.42 -20.33
CA GLU A 202 -7.13 16.57 -21.76
C GLU A 202 -8.29 17.44 -22.29
N GLY A 203 -8.14 18.68 -22.23
CA GLY A 203 -9.02 19.69 -22.79
C GLY A 203 -8.28 21.01 -22.76
N SER A 204 -8.75 22.01 -23.52
CA SER A 204 -8.05 23.28 -23.50
C SER A 204 -7.84 23.70 -22.04
N GLN A 205 -6.65 24.18 -21.70
CA GLN A 205 -6.36 24.70 -20.35
C GLN A 205 -7.42 25.71 -19.88
N ALA A 206 -8.04 26.40 -20.85
CA ALA A 206 -9.14 27.32 -20.62
C ALA A 206 -10.42 26.62 -20.09
N ASP A 207 -10.78 25.43 -20.59
CA ASP A 207 -11.99 24.74 -20.12
C ASP A 207 -11.74 24.04 -18.78
N ALA A 208 -10.55 23.55 -18.52
CA ALA A 208 -10.14 23.07 -17.21
C ALA A 208 -10.15 24.22 -16.19
N ALA A 209 -9.65 25.40 -16.57
CA ALA A 209 -9.68 26.60 -15.74
C ALA A 209 -11.13 27.06 -15.47
N LYS A 210 -12.01 27.08 -16.45
CA LYS A 210 -13.44 27.41 -16.27
C LYS A 210 -14.14 26.44 -15.31
N ARG A 211 -13.90 25.11 -15.46
CA ARG A 211 -14.47 24.13 -14.54
C ARG A 211 -13.96 24.30 -13.11
N ARG A 212 -12.67 24.65 -12.92
CA ARG A 212 -12.09 24.95 -11.59
C ARG A 212 -12.72 26.18 -10.98
N ILE A 213 -12.81 27.28 -11.73
CA ILE A 213 -13.45 28.53 -11.26
C ILE A 213 -14.88 28.28 -10.84
N SER A 214 -15.67 27.54 -11.63
CA SER A 214 -17.06 27.20 -11.31
C SER A 214 -17.15 26.34 -10.03
N ARG A 215 -16.31 25.33 -9.87
CA ARG A 215 -16.25 24.48 -8.65
C ARG A 215 -15.84 25.29 -7.43
N GLN A 216 -14.84 26.17 -7.57
CA GLN A 216 -14.37 27.04 -6.51
C GLN A 216 -15.46 28.02 -6.08
N ALA A 217 -16.18 28.63 -7.00
CA ALA A 217 -17.27 29.54 -6.71
C ALA A 217 -18.42 28.82 -5.95
N SER A 218 -18.75 27.59 -6.37
CA SER A 218 -19.77 26.77 -5.69
C SER A 218 -19.35 26.41 -4.27
N LEU A 219 -18.06 26.05 -4.07
CA LEU A 219 -17.52 25.72 -2.76
C LEU A 219 -17.52 26.92 -1.83
N ASN A 220 -17.08 28.08 -2.32
CA ASN A 220 -17.08 29.35 -1.55
C ASN A 220 -18.50 29.74 -1.12
N ALA A 221 -19.49 29.67 -2.03
CA ALA A 221 -20.90 29.97 -1.70
C ALA A 221 -21.43 28.99 -0.63
N THR A 222 -21.05 27.73 -0.70
CA THR A 222 -21.42 26.72 0.30
C THR A 222 -20.80 27.04 1.66
N MET A 223 -19.52 27.37 1.70
CA MET A 223 -18.82 27.73 2.95
C MET A 223 -19.45 28.98 3.62
N GLU A 224 -19.81 29.99 2.85
CA GLU A 224 -20.50 31.16 3.39
C GLU A 224 -21.91 30.80 3.96
N GLY A 225 -22.64 29.93 3.25
CA GLY A 225 -23.91 29.39 3.75
C GLY A 225 -23.77 28.67 5.09
N TYR A 226 -22.71 27.86 5.25
CA TYR A 226 -22.42 27.17 6.51
C TYR A 226 -22.03 28.12 7.65
N LYS A 227 -21.20 29.11 7.40
CA LYS A 227 -20.86 30.14 8.39
C LYS A 227 -22.12 30.85 8.90
N HIS A 228 -23.02 31.18 7.99
CA HIS A 228 -24.28 31.81 8.35
C HIS A 228 -25.21 30.89 9.17
N LEU A 229 -25.21 29.58 8.84
CA LEU A 229 -25.97 28.59 9.59
C LEU A 229 -25.38 28.37 11.00
N ALA A 230 -24.04 28.35 11.14
CA ALA A 230 -23.34 28.16 12.41
C ALA A 230 -23.71 29.22 13.47
N SER A 231 -24.16 30.41 13.03
CA SER A 231 -24.64 31.45 13.95
C SER A 231 -26.03 31.19 14.50
N ARG A 232 -26.76 30.17 13.98
CA ARG A 232 -28.20 29.92 14.27
C ARG A 232 -28.48 28.56 14.90
N VAL A 233 -27.48 27.76 15.18
CA VAL A 233 -27.61 26.42 15.72
C VAL A 233 -27.01 26.31 17.12
N SER A 234 -27.31 25.19 17.82
CA SER A 234 -26.80 24.92 19.16
C SER A 234 -25.28 24.78 19.17
N ALA A 235 -24.65 24.89 20.35
CA ALA A 235 -23.21 24.71 20.51
C ALA A 235 -22.71 23.29 20.09
N SER A 236 -23.53 22.25 20.24
CA SER A 236 -23.23 20.92 19.77
C SER A 236 -23.23 20.81 18.26
N ASP A 237 -24.25 21.39 17.62
CA ASP A 237 -24.38 21.40 16.16
C ASP A 237 -23.39 22.34 15.51
N LYS A 238 -22.97 23.40 16.19
CA LYS A 238 -21.91 24.29 15.74
C LYS A 238 -20.60 23.52 15.56
N ARG A 239 -20.22 22.61 16.48
CA ARG A 239 -19.03 21.74 16.35
C ARG A 239 -19.13 20.82 15.13
N ILE A 240 -20.31 20.28 14.85
CA ILE A 240 -20.54 19.45 13.65
C ILE A 240 -20.37 20.27 12.38
N LEU A 241 -20.88 21.50 12.37
CA LEU A 241 -20.72 22.41 11.24
C LEU A 241 -19.27 22.88 11.08
N GLU A 242 -18.56 23.16 12.16
CA GLU A 242 -17.15 23.53 12.14
C GLU A 242 -16.29 22.41 11.53
N ALA A 243 -16.48 21.17 11.97
CA ALA A 243 -15.80 20.00 11.36
C ALA A 243 -16.14 19.83 9.86
N HIS A 244 -17.38 20.15 9.47
CA HIS A 244 -17.76 20.11 8.06
C HIS A 244 -17.15 21.25 7.24
N ILE A 245 -17.04 22.46 7.82
CA ILE A 245 -16.35 23.60 7.23
C ILE A 245 -14.86 23.28 7.03
N GLU A 246 -14.19 22.65 8.02
CA GLU A 246 -12.82 22.20 7.90
C GLU A 246 -12.67 21.19 6.75
N GLY A 247 -13.59 20.23 6.60
CA GLY A 247 -13.64 19.32 5.46
C GLY A 247 -13.79 20.05 4.11
N LEU A 248 -14.62 21.09 4.05
CA LEU A 248 -14.78 21.94 2.86
C LEU A 248 -13.52 22.77 2.57
N GLN A 249 -12.85 23.27 3.60
CA GLN A 249 -11.56 23.99 3.46
C GLN A 249 -10.46 23.06 2.95
N ALA A 250 -10.40 21.81 3.44
CA ALA A 250 -9.48 20.81 2.92
C ALA A 250 -9.78 20.47 1.44
N MET A 251 -11.05 20.40 1.07
CA MET A 251 -11.47 20.24 -0.33
C MET A 251 -11.08 21.47 -1.18
N ASP A 252 -11.22 22.68 -0.66
CA ASP A 252 -10.78 23.92 -1.31
C ASP A 252 -9.27 23.94 -1.55
N ALA A 253 -8.49 23.56 -0.54
CA ALA A 253 -7.02 23.45 -0.67
C ALA A 253 -6.64 22.42 -1.74
N ARG A 254 -7.31 21.27 -1.79
CA ARG A 254 -7.11 20.25 -2.81
C ARG A 254 -7.48 20.75 -4.22
N LEU A 255 -8.57 21.46 -4.36
CA LEU A 255 -8.97 22.05 -5.64
C LEU A 255 -7.98 23.12 -6.12
N LYS A 256 -7.44 23.91 -5.20
CA LYS A 256 -6.36 24.87 -5.52
C LYS A 256 -5.07 24.15 -5.89
N ALA A 257 -4.68 23.13 -5.16
CA ALA A 257 -3.53 22.29 -5.45
C ALA A 257 -3.68 21.55 -6.79
N SER A 258 -4.87 21.03 -7.10
CA SER A 258 -5.15 20.40 -8.40
C SER A 258 -5.02 21.37 -9.57
N GLY A 259 -5.04 22.67 -9.31
CA GLY A 259 -4.72 23.71 -10.30
C GLY A 259 -3.25 23.73 -10.75
N ALA A 260 -2.35 23.26 -9.88
CA ALA A 260 -0.93 23.04 -10.17
C ALA A 260 -0.63 21.61 -10.67
N CYS A 261 -1.66 20.77 -10.74
CA CYS A 261 -1.54 19.40 -11.21
C CYS A 261 -1.16 19.37 -12.69
N SER A 262 -0.02 18.77 -12.98
CA SER A 262 0.40 18.48 -14.34
C SER A 262 0.41 16.96 -14.52
N PRO A 263 -0.44 16.43 -15.41
CA PRO A 263 -0.30 15.04 -15.85
C PRO A 263 1.10 14.81 -16.42
N PRO A 264 1.57 13.56 -16.53
CA PRO A 264 2.76 13.26 -17.29
C PRO A 264 2.68 13.87 -18.69
N ALA A 265 3.79 14.37 -19.21
CA ALA A 265 3.83 15.05 -20.51
C ALA A 265 3.37 14.17 -21.67
N ASN A 266 3.60 12.86 -21.55
CA ASN A 266 3.20 11.86 -22.52
C ASN A 266 2.33 10.80 -21.87
N ARG A 267 1.29 10.37 -22.59
CA ARG A 267 0.52 9.17 -22.26
C ARG A 267 1.45 7.97 -22.42
N PRO A 268 1.65 7.14 -21.40
CA PRO A 268 2.51 5.96 -21.54
C PRO A 268 1.88 4.96 -22.53
N PRO A 269 2.71 4.15 -23.21
CA PRO A 269 2.21 3.11 -24.09
C PRO A 269 1.46 2.04 -23.29
N ALA A 270 0.59 1.27 -23.98
CA ALA A 270 0.07 0.02 -23.48
C ALA A 270 1.26 -0.92 -23.22
N ALA A 271 1.38 -1.36 -21.98
CA ALA A 271 2.61 -2.00 -21.53
C ALA A 271 2.66 -3.50 -21.81
N TRP A 272 1.49 -4.12 -21.93
CA TRP A 272 1.38 -5.56 -21.94
C TRP A 272 0.77 -6.00 -23.25
N ASP A 273 1.62 -6.34 -24.19
CA ASP A 273 1.23 -7.07 -25.38
C ASP A 273 1.24 -8.57 -25.04
N PRO A 274 0.07 -9.21 -24.93
CA PRO A 274 -0.01 -10.64 -24.62
C PRO A 274 0.62 -11.54 -25.70
N THR A 275 0.94 -10.98 -26.87
CA THR A 275 1.60 -11.69 -27.98
C THR A 275 3.12 -11.59 -27.91
N ASN A 276 3.68 -10.72 -27.05
CA ASN A 276 5.10 -10.56 -26.89
C ASN A 276 5.55 -11.17 -25.54
N PRO A 277 6.25 -12.31 -25.54
CA PRO A 277 6.76 -12.93 -24.30
C PRO A 277 7.82 -12.08 -23.57
N ASN A 278 8.38 -11.07 -24.24
CA ASN A 278 9.31 -10.10 -23.65
C ASN A 278 8.63 -8.80 -23.24
N ASN A 279 7.43 -8.86 -22.81
CA ASN A 279 6.42 -7.87 -22.46
C ASN A 279 6.92 -6.56 -21.82
N GLY A 280 7.70 -5.79 -22.51
CA GLY A 280 8.04 -4.44 -22.12
C GLY A 280 9.46 -4.30 -21.57
N ASP A 281 9.86 -3.05 -21.42
CA ASP A 281 11.14 -2.70 -20.85
C ASP A 281 11.12 -2.90 -19.32
N LEU A 282 11.94 -3.81 -18.83
CA LEU A 282 12.03 -4.13 -17.40
C LEU A 282 13.15 -3.35 -16.68
N ARG A 283 13.79 -2.39 -17.37
CA ARG A 283 14.80 -1.54 -16.72
C ARG A 283 14.17 -0.76 -15.56
N PRO A 284 14.78 -0.77 -14.37
CA PRO A 284 14.32 0.07 -13.27
C PRO A 284 14.30 1.54 -13.68
N GLY A 285 13.16 2.20 -13.52
CA GLY A 285 12.96 3.58 -13.98
C GLY A 285 12.42 3.74 -15.41
N GLU A 286 12.27 2.64 -16.14
CA GLU A 286 11.65 2.57 -17.46
C GLU A 286 10.61 1.45 -17.48
N GLY A 287 9.79 1.38 -18.52
CA GLY A 287 8.80 0.33 -18.71
C GLY A 287 7.55 0.42 -17.82
N PRO A 288 6.76 -0.66 -17.77
CA PRO A 288 5.40 -0.62 -17.23
C PRO A 288 5.34 -0.34 -15.73
N TYR A 289 6.21 -0.95 -14.94
CA TYR A 289 6.20 -0.70 -13.49
C TYR A 289 6.64 0.73 -13.13
N ALA A 290 7.62 1.27 -13.88
CA ALA A 290 8.04 2.65 -13.71
C ALA A 290 6.92 3.63 -14.10
N ASN A 291 6.22 3.36 -15.21
CA ASN A 291 5.08 4.16 -15.65
C ASN A 291 3.93 4.12 -14.63
N LEU A 292 3.57 2.94 -14.10
CA LEU A 292 2.55 2.83 -13.06
C LEU A 292 2.97 3.57 -11.78
N ALA A 293 4.23 3.45 -11.37
CA ALA A 293 4.79 4.16 -10.21
C ALA A 293 4.74 5.68 -10.40
N GLU A 294 5.13 6.20 -11.58
CA GLU A 294 5.04 7.62 -11.89
C GLU A 294 3.59 8.11 -11.84
N LEU A 295 2.65 7.36 -12.43
CA LEU A 295 1.23 7.71 -12.42
C LEU A 295 0.67 7.76 -10.99
N LEU A 296 1.11 6.88 -10.08
CA LEU A 296 0.75 6.96 -8.66
C LEU A 296 1.33 8.23 -8.02
N VAL A 297 2.61 8.55 -8.25
CA VAL A 297 3.23 9.79 -7.74
C VAL A 297 2.44 11.01 -8.21
N ARG A 298 2.12 11.09 -9.51
CA ARG A 298 1.32 12.17 -10.08
C ARG A 298 -0.09 12.24 -9.51
N SER A 299 -0.72 11.08 -9.29
CA SER A 299 -2.05 11.05 -8.68
C SER A 299 -2.04 11.62 -7.25
N PHE A 300 -0.98 11.38 -6.48
CA PHE A 300 -0.80 11.97 -5.15
C PHE A 300 -0.52 13.48 -5.21
N ALA A 301 0.37 13.92 -6.09
CA ALA A 301 0.65 15.33 -6.30
C ALA A 301 -0.61 16.10 -6.73
N CYS A 302 -1.44 15.47 -7.56
CA CYS A 302 -2.72 16.00 -8.02
C CYS A 302 -3.87 15.83 -7.01
N GLN A 303 -3.63 15.30 -5.83
CA GLN A 303 -4.66 15.05 -4.81
C GLN A 303 -5.84 14.19 -5.33
N LEU A 304 -5.57 13.25 -6.25
CA LEU A 304 -6.61 12.41 -6.83
C LEU A 304 -6.95 11.21 -5.95
N ASN A 305 -5.98 10.72 -5.17
CA ASN A 305 -6.15 9.62 -4.23
C ASN A 305 -5.21 9.76 -3.02
N ASN A 306 -5.45 8.94 -2.00
CA ASN A 306 -4.61 8.86 -0.80
C ASN A 306 -4.32 7.43 -0.33
N VAL A 307 -4.93 6.43 -0.95
CA VAL A 307 -4.71 5.00 -0.65
C VAL A 307 -4.44 4.26 -1.94
N ALA A 308 -3.29 3.59 -2.02
CA ALA A 308 -2.93 2.80 -3.19
C ALA A 308 -2.30 1.46 -2.80
N VAL A 309 -2.48 0.48 -3.68
CA VAL A 309 -1.74 -0.79 -3.69
C VAL A 309 -0.96 -0.85 -4.98
N MET A 310 0.32 -1.17 -4.88
CA MET A 310 1.19 -1.49 -6.03
C MET A 310 1.74 -2.90 -5.85
N SER A 311 1.48 -3.76 -6.84
CA SER A 311 1.96 -5.14 -6.84
C SER A 311 2.91 -5.40 -7.99
N ILE A 312 4.03 -6.04 -7.68
CA ILE A 312 4.98 -6.55 -8.67
C ILE A 312 4.89 -8.08 -8.66
N SER A 313 4.41 -8.65 -9.76
CA SER A 313 4.32 -10.09 -9.91
C SER A 313 5.67 -10.77 -10.13
N GLY A 314 5.69 -12.07 -9.84
CA GLY A 314 6.81 -12.93 -10.13
C GLY A 314 6.86 -13.50 -11.54
N ASP A 315 5.75 -13.47 -12.29
CA ASP A 315 5.65 -14.24 -13.54
C ASP A 315 5.94 -13.43 -14.82
N MET A 316 5.81 -12.11 -14.77
CA MET A 316 5.88 -11.30 -15.98
C MET A 316 7.28 -10.80 -16.33
N ALA A 317 8.21 -10.76 -15.39
CA ALA A 317 9.59 -10.45 -15.69
C ALA A 317 10.33 -11.73 -15.98
N SER A 318 10.80 -11.90 -17.23
CA SER A 318 11.71 -12.97 -17.55
C SER A 318 12.97 -12.84 -16.72
N ALA A 319 13.36 -13.90 -16.02
CA ALA A 319 14.64 -13.93 -15.33
C ALA A 319 15.83 -13.93 -16.31
N LEU A 320 15.58 -14.15 -17.60
CA LEU A 320 16.58 -14.07 -18.68
C LEU A 320 16.84 -12.64 -19.15
N ASP A 321 15.99 -11.66 -18.73
CA ASP A 321 16.19 -10.27 -19.11
C ASP A 321 17.42 -9.72 -18.40
N PRO A 322 18.43 -9.18 -19.12
CA PRO A 322 19.62 -8.56 -18.52
C PRO A 322 19.30 -7.38 -17.58
N ALA A 323 18.14 -6.75 -17.74
CA ALA A 323 17.68 -5.70 -16.83
C ALA A 323 17.30 -6.26 -15.44
N VAL A 324 16.84 -7.52 -15.38
CA VAL A 324 16.47 -8.23 -14.15
C VAL A 324 17.67 -8.96 -13.58
N VAL A 325 18.38 -9.73 -14.41
CA VAL A 325 19.56 -10.53 -14.03
C VAL A 325 20.76 -10.13 -14.90
N PRO A 326 21.51 -9.09 -14.53
CA PRO A 326 22.63 -8.56 -15.34
C PRO A 326 23.75 -9.57 -15.61
N ASN A 327 23.90 -10.55 -14.71
CA ASN A 327 24.95 -11.54 -14.79
C ASN A 327 24.46 -12.90 -15.31
N PHE A 328 23.32 -12.95 -16.00
CA PHE A 328 22.70 -14.19 -16.44
C PHE A 328 23.68 -15.11 -17.18
N ASP A 329 24.46 -14.59 -18.14
CA ASP A 329 25.41 -15.39 -18.90
C ASP A 329 26.48 -16.04 -18.02
N SER A 330 26.91 -15.37 -16.94
CA SER A 330 27.87 -15.96 -15.99
C SER A 330 27.27 -17.07 -15.12
N TYR A 331 25.96 -17.01 -14.87
CA TYR A 331 25.25 -18.05 -14.11
C TYR A 331 24.87 -19.26 -14.96
N LYS A 332 24.76 -19.09 -16.28
CA LYS A 332 24.19 -20.04 -17.22
C LYS A 332 24.85 -21.44 -17.15
N ALA A 333 26.15 -21.52 -16.92
CA ALA A 333 26.86 -22.80 -16.80
C ALA A 333 26.43 -23.62 -15.57
N GLY A 334 26.00 -22.94 -14.50
CA GLY A 334 25.53 -23.56 -13.25
C GLY A 334 24.04 -23.86 -13.21
N LEU A 335 23.27 -23.49 -14.25
CA LEU A 335 21.81 -23.70 -14.29
C LEU A 335 21.48 -25.09 -14.89
N THR A 336 20.38 -25.69 -14.43
CA THR A 336 19.81 -26.87 -15.08
C THR A 336 19.22 -26.50 -16.44
N GLU A 337 19.00 -27.49 -17.33
CA GLU A 337 18.35 -27.23 -18.63
C GLU A 337 16.93 -26.66 -18.45
N SER A 338 16.20 -27.17 -17.46
CA SER A 338 14.86 -26.63 -17.11
C SER A 338 14.91 -25.15 -16.71
N ASP A 339 15.90 -24.79 -15.89
CA ASP A 339 16.02 -23.39 -15.42
C ASP A 339 16.48 -22.43 -16.53
N ARG A 340 17.25 -22.92 -17.50
CA ARG A 340 17.64 -22.16 -18.69
C ARG A 340 16.48 -21.88 -19.63
N THR A 341 15.46 -22.74 -19.64
CA THR A 341 14.34 -22.69 -20.57
C THR A 341 13.05 -22.16 -19.95
N GLN A 342 12.88 -22.31 -18.63
CA GLN A 342 11.67 -21.90 -17.89
C GLN A 342 11.92 -20.68 -17.01
N ALA A 343 12.75 -19.78 -17.44
CA ALA A 343 13.32 -18.73 -16.64
C ALA A 343 12.34 -17.60 -16.28
N GLY A 344 11.20 -17.93 -15.73
CA GLY A 344 10.36 -17.00 -14.97
C GLY A 344 10.91 -16.78 -13.55
N GLN A 345 10.68 -15.62 -12.97
CA GLN A 345 11.08 -15.33 -11.58
C GLN A 345 10.52 -16.35 -10.60
N HIS A 346 9.31 -16.82 -10.84
CA HIS A 346 8.64 -17.85 -10.05
C HIS A 346 9.41 -19.20 -10.12
N GLY A 347 9.77 -19.66 -11.30
CA GLY A 347 10.57 -20.88 -11.46
C GLY A 347 11.89 -20.80 -10.69
N MET A 348 12.57 -19.66 -10.76
CA MET A 348 13.82 -19.45 -10.02
C MET A 348 13.63 -19.43 -8.50
N SER A 349 12.49 -18.99 -7.99
CA SER A 349 12.21 -19.07 -6.56
C SER A 349 12.11 -20.50 -6.04
N HIS A 350 11.71 -21.45 -6.89
CA HIS A 350 11.69 -22.87 -6.54
C HIS A 350 13.06 -23.53 -6.57
N SER A 351 13.95 -23.07 -7.43
CA SER A 351 15.21 -23.77 -7.75
C SER A 351 16.44 -23.16 -7.09
N HIS A 352 16.36 -21.91 -6.62
CA HIS A 352 17.53 -21.14 -6.18
C HIS A 352 18.34 -21.79 -5.05
N TRP A 353 17.69 -22.54 -4.17
CA TRP A 353 18.36 -23.20 -3.04
C TRP A 353 19.15 -24.47 -3.43
N SER A 354 18.92 -24.98 -4.62
CA SER A 354 19.55 -26.25 -5.05
C SER A 354 21.00 -26.07 -5.50
N TYR A 355 21.40 -24.86 -5.90
CA TYR A 355 22.71 -24.55 -6.43
C TYR A 355 23.04 -23.06 -6.37
N GLU A 356 24.34 -22.74 -6.27
CA GLU A 356 24.83 -21.36 -6.06
C GLU A 356 24.41 -20.39 -7.18
N ALA A 357 24.49 -20.83 -8.45
CA ALA A 357 24.10 -19.99 -9.59
C ALA A 357 22.62 -19.56 -9.49
N GLY A 358 21.71 -20.45 -9.12
CA GLY A 358 20.31 -20.16 -8.90
C GLY A 358 20.10 -19.18 -7.74
N THR A 359 20.82 -19.37 -6.65
CA THR A 359 20.79 -18.47 -5.49
C THR A 359 21.21 -17.04 -5.86
N LEU A 360 22.31 -16.87 -6.60
CA LEU A 360 22.80 -15.57 -7.04
C LEU A 360 21.84 -14.91 -8.04
N MET A 361 21.25 -15.68 -8.93
CA MET A 361 20.25 -15.21 -9.87
C MET A 361 19.00 -14.73 -9.16
N TYR A 362 18.50 -15.45 -8.15
CA TYR A 362 17.35 -15.01 -7.36
C TYR A 362 17.68 -13.77 -6.51
N LYS A 363 18.90 -13.63 -6.01
CA LYS A 363 19.39 -12.40 -5.39
C LYS A 363 19.29 -11.21 -6.34
N ASP A 364 19.71 -11.38 -7.61
CA ASP A 364 19.60 -10.32 -8.62
C ASP A 364 18.14 -9.94 -8.89
N ILE A 365 17.22 -10.91 -8.98
CA ILE A 365 15.78 -10.70 -9.10
C ILE A 365 15.25 -9.87 -7.92
N CYS A 366 15.58 -10.25 -6.69
CA CYS A 366 15.17 -9.50 -5.49
C CYS A 366 15.73 -8.06 -5.50
N THR A 367 16.99 -7.91 -5.93
CA THR A 367 17.65 -6.60 -6.06
C THR A 367 16.98 -5.74 -7.12
N TRP A 368 16.59 -6.32 -8.26
CA TRP A 368 15.83 -5.63 -9.30
C TRP A 368 14.48 -5.08 -8.74
N ARG A 369 13.73 -5.90 -8.00
CA ARG A 369 12.48 -5.46 -7.34
C ARG A 369 12.71 -4.29 -6.40
N SER A 370 13.81 -4.32 -5.63
CA SER A 370 14.21 -3.20 -4.77
C SER A 370 14.53 -1.94 -5.57
N LYS A 371 15.17 -2.05 -6.75
CA LYS A 371 15.42 -0.91 -7.64
C LYS A 371 14.13 -0.31 -8.19
N VAL A 372 13.14 -1.12 -8.55
CA VAL A 372 11.83 -0.62 -9.01
C VAL A 372 11.14 0.18 -7.91
N LEU A 373 11.11 -0.33 -6.67
CA LEU A 373 10.58 0.41 -5.52
C LEU A 373 11.39 1.69 -5.26
N ALA A 374 12.71 1.64 -5.33
CA ALA A 374 13.55 2.82 -5.15
C ALA A 374 13.24 3.93 -6.18
N GLY A 375 12.87 3.56 -7.41
CA GLY A 375 12.37 4.51 -8.43
C GLY A 375 11.07 5.22 -8.01
N PHE A 376 10.13 4.49 -7.42
CA PHE A 376 8.92 5.08 -6.85
C PHE A 376 9.22 6.02 -5.67
N LEU A 377 10.09 5.59 -4.75
CA LEU A 377 10.52 6.41 -3.61
C LEU A 377 11.22 7.70 -4.08
N LYS A 378 12.01 7.62 -5.16
CA LYS A 378 12.61 8.80 -5.80
C LYS A 378 11.53 9.79 -6.24
N GLY A 379 10.51 9.32 -6.94
CA GLY A 379 9.37 10.15 -7.34
C GLY A 379 8.70 10.85 -6.17
N LEU A 380 8.48 10.13 -5.06
CA LEU A 380 7.91 10.71 -3.83
C LEU A 380 8.86 11.73 -3.16
N ALA A 381 10.17 11.47 -3.19
CA ALA A 381 11.17 12.34 -2.54
C ALA A 381 11.48 13.61 -3.34
N GLU A 382 11.31 13.58 -4.65
CA GLU A 382 11.56 14.73 -5.53
C GLU A 382 10.33 15.62 -5.73
N THR A 383 9.11 15.07 -5.57
CA THR A 383 7.85 15.79 -5.82
C THR A 383 7.39 16.56 -4.58
N ASP A 384 7.07 17.83 -4.76
CA ASP A 384 6.52 18.68 -3.70
C ASP A 384 5.06 18.33 -3.42
N ASP A 385 4.69 18.34 -2.13
CA ASP A 385 3.31 18.22 -1.66
C ASP A 385 2.69 19.62 -1.46
N ILE A 386 1.38 19.65 -1.30
CA ILE A 386 0.61 20.90 -1.12
C ILE A 386 0.98 21.69 0.14
N ASP A 387 1.60 21.04 1.13
CA ASP A 387 2.06 21.69 2.37
C ASP A 387 3.52 22.17 2.30
N GLY A 388 4.15 22.10 1.11
CA GLY A 388 5.52 22.52 0.86
C GLY A 388 6.60 21.51 1.29
N ARG A 389 6.22 20.34 1.79
CA ARG A 389 7.13 19.22 2.03
C ARG A 389 7.25 18.36 0.78
N LYS A 390 8.05 17.30 0.86
CA LYS A 390 8.06 16.25 -0.16
C LYS A 390 6.93 15.25 0.08
N LEU A 391 6.40 14.65 -1.00
CA LEU A 391 5.36 13.64 -0.89
C LEU A 391 5.74 12.50 0.06
N ILE A 392 7.02 12.09 0.07
CA ILE A 392 7.53 11.02 0.95
C ILE A 392 7.33 11.34 2.43
N ASP A 393 7.42 12.62 2.82
CA ASP A 393 7.28 13.03 4.23
C ASP A 393 5.85 12.81 4.76
N ASN A 394 4.85 12.95 3.89
CA ASN A 394 3.43 12.80 4.21
C ASN A 394 2.85 11.43 3.81
N THR A 395 3.68 10.54 3.29
CA THR A 395 3.29 9.19 2.84
C THR A 395 3.89 8.14 3.77
N CYS A 396 3.19 7.02 3.95
CA CYS A 396 3.77 5.77 4.41
C CYS A 396 3.68 4.76 3.27
N VAL A 397 4.82 4.27 2.80
CA VAL A 397 4.88 3.11 1.91
C VAL A 397 5.17 1.89 2.75
N ILE A 398 4.21 1.00 2.87
CA ILE A 398 4.35 -0.29 3.54
C ILE A 398 4.85 -1.28 2.50
N PHE A 399 6.13 -1.62 2.55
CA PHE A 399 6.68 -2.69 1.73
C PHE A 399 6.54 -4.01 2.45
N THR A 400 5.99 -5.01 1.77
CA THR A 400 5.90 -6.38 2.27
C THR A 400 5.80 -7.37 1.11
N ASN A 401 5.97 -8.65 1.39
CA ASN A 401 5.83 -9.73 0.42
C ASN A 401 4.75 -10.71 0.88
N GLU A 402 4.20 -11.47 -0.06
CA GLU A 402 3.25 -12.54 0.26
C GLU A 402 3.91 -13.71 1.00
N LEU A 403 5.21 -13.92 0.78
CA LEU A 403 6.00 -14.99 1.39
C LEU A 403 7.17 -14.41 2.19
N GLN A 404 7.60 -15.16 3.19
CA GLN A 404 8.80 -14.84 3.95
C GLN A 404 10.03 -15.05 3.09
N THR A 405 10.10 -16.21 2.44
CA THR A 405 11.26 -16.70 1.70
C THR A 405 10.94 -16.92 0.23
N GLY A 406 11.97 -17.05 -0.59
CA GLY A 406 11.82 -17.44 -1.99
C GLY A 406 11.25 -18.83 -2.21
N LEU A 407 11.24 -19.68 -1.20
CA LEU A 407 10.89 -21.11 -1.30
C LEU A 407 9.39 -21.44 -1.13
N HIS A 408 8.49 -20.55 -1.42
CA HIS A 408 7.05 -20.79 -1.25
C HIS A 408 6.63 -21.13 0.17
N ASP A 409 7.47 -20.84 1.14
CA ASP A 409 7.19 -21.16 2.52
C ASP A 409 7.12 -19.87 3.33
N LEU A 410 6.06 -19.72 4.08
CA LEU A 410 5.91 -18.58 4.98
C LEU A 410 6.84 -18.66 6.18
N MET A 411 7.50 -19.80 6.39
CA MET A 411 8.30 -20.02 7.60
C MET A 411 9.35 -21.16 7.51
N ARG A 412 9.94 -21.45 6.35
CA ARG A 412 11.05 -22.41 6.29
C ARG A 412 12.40 -21.75 6.40
N ASP A 413 13.28 -22.40 7.16
CA ASP A 413 14.65 -21.99 7.43
C ASP A 413 15.65 -22.36 6.33
N GLN A 414 15.19 -22.94 5.24
CA GLN A 414 16.03 -23.45 4.16
C GLN A 414 16.69 -22.35 3.32
N GLU A 415 16.37 -21.08 3.57
CA GLU A 415 16.93 -19.94 2.82
C GLU A 415 18.41 -19.69 3.00
N TRP A 416 18.98 -20.27 4.02
CA TRP A 416 20.43 -20.17 4.23
C TRP A 416 21.22 -21.12 3.33
N GLY A 417 20.54 -21.85 2.43
CA GLY A 417 21.13 -22.94 1.65
C GLY A 417 21.37 -24.18 2.49
N TYR A 418 20.67 -24.30 3.61
CA TYR A 418 20.90 -25.35 4.59
C TYR A 418 19.73 -26.32 4.63
N SER A 419 19.96 -27.51 4.16
CA SER A 419 19.05 -28.66 4.35
C SER A 419 19.14 -29.25 5.77
N ASN A 420 20.04 -28.74 6.61
CA ASN A 420 20.33 -29.27 7.93
C ASN A 420 20.18 -28.18 9.02
N PRO A 421 19.16 -28.27 9.88
CA PRO A 421 19.00 -27.34 11.00
C PRO A 421 20.12 -27.42 12.05
N ASN A 422 20.99 -28.42 11.95
CA ASN A 422 22.16 -28.60 12.80
C ASN A 422 23.45 -28.13 12.11
N ASP A 423 23.38 -27.40 11.00
CA ASP A 423 24.58 -26.89 10.34
C ASP A 423 25.30 -25.89 11.27
N PRO A 424 26.58 -26.16 11.62
CA PRO A 424 27.32 -25.30 12.53
C PRO A 424 27.63 -23.90 11.99
N SER A 425 27.38 -23.66 10.69
CA SER A 425 27.54 -22.35 10.08
C SER A 425 26.27 -21.47 10.28
N ILE A 426 25.15 -22.07 10.67
CA ILE A 426 23.96 -21.30 11.11
C ILE A 426 24.24 -20.83 12.54
N PRO A 427 24.18 -19.52 12.82
CA PRO A 427 24.31 -19.06 14.20
C PRO A 427 23.29 -19.79 15.08
N GLN A 428 23.76 -20.46 16.14
CA GLN A 428 22.85 -21.04 17.12
C GLN A 428 21.92 -19.94 17.65
N GLY A 429 20.61 -20.16 17.47
CA GLY A 429 19.61 -19.15 17.79
C GLY A 429 19.28 -18.22 16.61
N ALA A 430 19.52 -18.64 15.36
CA ALA A 430 18.98 -17.93 14.20
C ALA A 430 17.48 -17.72 14.40
N ARG A 431 17.08 -16.46 14.44
CA ARG A 431 15.72 -16.05 14.78
C ARG A 431 14.84 -16.16 13.54
N PRO A 432 13.54 -16.47 13.68
CA PRO A 432 12.62 -16.32 12.57
C PRO A 432 12.63 -14.85 12.14
N LEU A 433 13.05 -14.60 10.90
CA LEU A 433 13.22 -13.24 10.39
C LEU A 433 11.88 -12.60 9.96
N GLY A 434 10.85 -13.41 9.85
CA GLY A 434 9.51 -12.98 9.46
C GLY A 434 9.39 -12.58 7.99
N VAL A 435 8.24 -12.05 7.61
CA VAL A 435 8.05 -11.51 6.26
C VAL A 435 8.87 -10.23 6.09
N PRO A 436 9.44 -9.98 4.90
CA PRO A 436 10.12 -8.72 4.63
C PRO A 436 9.16 -7.56 4.85
N MET A 437 9.53 -6.63 5.73
CA MET A 437 8.68 -5.48 6.03
C MET A 437 9.49 -4.22 6.26
N ILE A 438 9.15 -3.17 5.51
CA ILE A 438 9.74 -1.84 5.66
C ILE A 438 8.62 -0.80 5.58
N LEU A 439 8.69 0.20 6.44
CA LEU A 439 7.88 1.41 6.34
C LEU A 439 8.78 2.53 5.81
N PHE A 440 8.45 3.11 4.64
CA PHE A 440 9.12 4.29 4.12
C PHE A 440 8.24 5.52 4.32
N GLY A 441 8.84 6.60 4.83
CA GLY A 441 8.15 7.85 5.13
C GLY A 441 7.51 7.87 6.53
N GLY A 442 7.38 9.07 7.08
CA GLY A 442 7.02 9.29 8.49
C GLY A 442 5.59 9.76 8.73
N LEU A 443 4.71 9.80 7.70
CA LEU A 443 3.32 10.32 7.80
C LEU A 443 3.26 11.69 8.53
N GLY A 444 4.10 12.63 8.10
CA GLY A 444 4.16 13.95 8.71
C GLY A 444 4.80 13.98 10.10
N GLY A 445 5.58 12.95 10.45
CA GLY A 445 6.26 12.81 11.73
C GLY A 445 5.46 12.02 12.78
N THR A 446 4.43 11.27 12.38
CA THR A 446 3.66 10.40 13.28
C THR A 446 4.22 8.98 13.40
N LEU A 447 5.10 8.60 12.48
CA LEU A 447 5.88 7.37 12.52
C LEU A 447 7.37 7.71 12.61
N LYS A 448 8.12 6.92 13.39
CA LYS A 448 9.57 6.99 13.47
C LYS A 448 10.19 6.48 12.17
N THR A 449 11.33 7.03 11.80
CA THR A 449 12.13 6.62 10.63
C THR A 449 13.61 6.54 11.00
N GLY A 450 14.43 5.98 10.10
CA GLY A 450 15.87 5.79 10.33
C GLY A 450 16.19 4.67 11.31
N LEU A 451 15.37 3.60 11.36
CA LEU A 451 15.47 2.53 12.33
C LEU A 451 15.48 1.14 11.69
N HIS A 452 16.18 0.21 12.34
CA HIS A 452 15.92 -1.21 12.21
C HIS A 452 15.50 -1.78 13.56
N LEU A 453 14.30 -2.34 13.64
CA LEU A 453 13.72 -2.92 14.84
C LEU A 453 13.61 -4.44 14.67
N ASP A 454 14.35 -5.16 15.51
CA ASP A 454 14.18 -6.60 15.64
C ASP A 454 13.06 -6.90 16.63
N LEU A 455 11.91 -7.31 16.09
CA LEU A 455 10.69 -7.62 16.81
C LEU A 455 10.46 -9.13 16.97
N SER A 456 11.50 -9.94 16.77
CA SER A 456 11.45 -11.40 16.91
C SER A 456 11.27 -11.87 18.36
N ASN A 457 11.27 -10.98 19.31
CA ASN A 457 11.11 -11.24 20.75
C ASN A 457 12.17 -12.17 21.37
N GLY A 458 13.35 -12.25 20.74
CA GLY A 458 14.40 -13.17 21.16
C GLY A 458 14.07 -14.64 20.91
N ASN A 459 12.98 -14.95 20.24
CA ASN A 459 12.57 -16.30 19.91
C ASN A 459 13.60 -16.96 19.00
N THR A 460 14.03 -18.11 19.42
CA THR A 460 14.84 -19.03 18.61
C THR A 460 13.90 -19.84 17.71
N TYR A 461 14.48 -20.48 16.72
CA TYR A 461 13.86 -21.45 15.86
C TYR A 461 12.95 -22.46 16.58
N GLY A 462 11.69 -22.27 16.59
CA GLY A 462 10.69 -23.11 17.30
C GLY A 462 9.49 -22.32 17.82
N ASP A 463 9.70 -21.09 18.26
CA ASP A 463 8.64 -20.16 18.57
C ASP A 463 8.39 -19.27 17.33
N ARG A 464 7.54 -19.75 16.47
CA ARG A 464 7.33 -19.28 15.08
C ARG A 464 6.62 -17.93 14.96
N LEU A 465 6.25 -17.31 16.07
CA LEU A 465 5.57 -16.01 16.09
C LEU A 465 6.48 -14.99 16.75
N GLY A 466 6.83 -13.93 16.02
CA GLY A 466 7.46 -12.75 16.60
C GLY A 466 6.54 -12.04 17.61
N LYS A 467 7.02 -10.97 18.21
CA LYS A 467 6.27 -10.16 19.19
C LYS A 467 4.97 -9.61 18.60
N TYR A 468 4.95 -9.32 17.30
CA TYR A 468 3.85 -8.70 16.59
C TYR A 468 3.54 -9.42 15.28
N SER A 469 2.29 -9.26 14.83
CA SER A 469 1.78 -9.76 13.56
C SER A 469 1.70 -8.66 12.50
N VAL A 470 1.56 -9.07 11.22
CA VAL A 470 1.40 -8.15 10.10
C VAL A 470 0.23 -7.19 10.31
N ASN A 471 -0.92 -7.68 10.78
CA ASN A 471 -2.10 -6.85 11.01
C ASN A 471 -1.90 -5.78 12.09
N GLU A 472 -1.02 -5.99 13.07
CA GLU A 472 -0.68 -4.98 14.08
C GLU A 472 0.18 -3.85 13.49
N VAL A 473 1.03 -4.13 12.50
CA VAL A 473 1.71 -3.09 11.72
C VAL A 473 0.70 -2.23 10.97
N PHE A 474 -0.24 -2.85 10.27
CA PHE A 474 -1.30 -2.16 9.54
C PHE A 474 -2.19 -1.33 10.48
N LEU A 475 -2.57 -1.89 11.63
CA LEU A 475 -3.34 -1.17 12.65
C LEU A 475 -2.59 0.08 13.14
N THR A 476 -1.28 -0.05 13.38
CA THR A 476 -0.44 1.07 13.83
C THR A 476 -0.36 2.17 12.78
N VAL A 477 -0.22 1.82 11.51
CA VAL A 477 -0.24 2.79 10.40
C VAL A 477 -1.61 3.46 10.30
N ALA A 478 -2.70 2.72 10.44
CA ALA A 478 -4.05 3.31 10.45
C ALA A 478 -4.22 4.37 11.54
N ARG A 479 -3.73 4.07 12.76
CA ARG A 479 -3.73 5.04 13.87
C ARG A 479 -2.87 6.26 13.57
N ALA A 480 -1.70 6.06 12.97
CA ALA A 480 -0.84 7.16 12.54
C ALA A 480 -1.51 8.04 11.47
N MET A 481 -2.39 7.47 10.65
CA MET A 481 -3.20 8.22 9.68
C MET A 481 -4.42 8.92 10.31
N GLY A 482 -4.73 8.68 11.57
CA GLY A 482 -5.84 9.31 12.28
C GLY A 482 -7.12 8.47 12.36
N VAL A 483 -7.09 7.21 11.95
CA VAL A 483 -8.23 6.30 12.13
C VAL A 483 -8.38 5.94 13.60
N THR A 484 -9.55 6.21 14.19
CA THR A 484 -9.80 5.99 15.61
C THR A 484 -10.04 4.51 15.94
N LYS A 485 -9.84 4.15 17.20
CA LYS A 485 -10.11 2.80 17.69
C LYS A 485 -11.58 2.40 17.52
N ASP A 486 -12.49 3.34 17.74
CA ASP A 486 -13.94 3.10 17.63
C ASP A 486 -14.36 2.83 16.17
N SER A 487 -13.71 3.48 15.18
CA SER A 487 -14.03 3.29 13.77
C SER A 487 -13.40 2.01 13.18
N MET A 488 -12.27 1.57 13.72
CA MET A 488 -11.56 0.35 13.30
C MET A 488 -10.82 -0.24 14.51
N PRO A 489 -11.48 -1.08 15.32
CA PRO A 489 -10.85 -1.67 16.51
C PRO A 489 -9.70 -2.61 16.17
N THR A 490 -9.83 -3.36 15.09
CA THR A 490 -8.84 -4.32 14.58
C THR A 490 -8.78 -4.27 13.06
N ILE A 491 -7.80 -4.94 12.47
CA ILE A 491 -7.72 -5.22 11.03
C ILE A 491 -7.32 -6.67 10.82
N GLY A 492 -7.84 -7.31 9.77
CA GLY A 492 -7.58 -8.72 9.47
C GLY A 492 -8.19 -9.65 10.51
N ASP A 493 -7.43 -10.64 10.94
CA ASP A 493 -7.85 -11.58 12.00
C ASP A 493 -7.81 -10.88 13.38
N PRO A 494 -8.96 -10.73 14.06
CA PRO A 494 -9.02 -10.04 15.35
C PRO A 494 -8.28 -10.79 16.46
N ASP A 495 -8.10 -12.10 16.33
CA ASP A 495 -7.41 -12.91 17.34
C ASP A 495 -5.89 -12.71 17.31
N THR A 496 -5.37 -12.20 16.20
CA THR A 496 -3.95 -11.88 16.03
C THR A 496 -3.66 -10.38 15.94
N CYS A 497 -4.69 -9.52 16.01
CA CYS A 497 -4.57 -8.07 16.01
C CYS A 497 -4.87 -7.51 17.41
N LYS A 498 -3.90 -7.55 18.31
CA LYS A 498 -4.11 -7.18 19.72
C LYS A 498 -3.74 -5.74 20.02
N ASN A 499 -2.63 -5.24 19.47
CA ASN A 499 -2.01 -3.99 19.91
C ASN A 499 -1.47 -3.15 18.76
N GLU A 500 -1.22 -1.88 19.04
CA GLU A 500 -0.38 -1.04 18.21
C GLU A 500 1.10 -1.31 18.56
N ILE A 501 1.97 -1.21 17.57
CA ILE A 501 3.43 -1.30 17.75
C ILE A 501 3.95 0.07 18.18
N THR A 502 4.07 0.26 19.48
CA THR A 502 4.47 1.55 20.06
C THR A 502 5.89 1.95 19.69
N GLU A 503 6.74 0.98 19.41
CA GLU A 503 8.13 1.18 19.02
C GLU A 503 8.28 1.99 17.73
N ILE A 504 7.31 1.90 16.80
CA ILE A 504 7.32 2.65 15.53
C ILE A 504 6.52 3.95 15.57
N ARG A 505 5.80 4.24 16.65
CA ARG A 505 5.10 5.52 16.85
C ARG A 505 6.09 6.61 17.27
N ALA A 506 5.94 7.84 16.71
CA ALA A 506 6.77 8.99 17.05
C ALA A 506 6.27 9.75 18.29
#